data_8390d25c3c691684ebad171e4eeb80f0
#
_entry.id   8390d25c3c691684ebad171e4eeb80f0
#
_cell.length_a   1.000
_cell.length_b   1.000
_cell.length_c   1.000
_cell.angle_alpha   90.00
_cell.angle_beta   90.00
_cell.angle_gamma   90.00
#
_symmetry.space_group_name_H-M   'P 1'
#
loop_
_entity.id
_entity.type
_entity.pdbx_description
1 polymer ?
#
loop_
_entity_poly.entity_id
_entity_poly.type
_entity_poly.pdbx_seq_one_letter_code
_entity_poly.pdbx_strand_id
1 'polypeptide(L)'
;MHGTLPEQGAKASSVDKNRVTSTPTQKKSLKLILLSLFFLLLIIVGEHLSRNSLLPTLATRVDGSSSAIATTSFSLLQKLDEQLCRALGCINRSVSDFAAWKITSVTLSAENAREGLKNASNQSVLQVEIQNRLALPVLFPNLEISLTDAEESEIKTIRFTPQEWLPTAWQDSHPDFLRQGAPSGEIFSSALPISLPQNAAGYRVRIFYPEK
;
A
#
# COMPACT_ATOMS: atom_id res chain seq x y z
N MET A 1 -6.81 -25.30 -101.16
CA MET A 1 -7.93 -26.15 -100.86
C MET A 1 -8.43 -25.79 -99.50
N HIS A 2 -9.47 -25.07 -99.42
CA HIS A 2 -10.76 -25.41 -98.85
C HIS A 2 -10.63 -25.86 -97.39
N GLY A 3 -11.25 -25.33 -96.43
CA GLY A 3 -12.42 -24.47 -96.33
C GLY A 3 -12.81 -24.29 -94.86
N THR A 4 -13.55 -23.27 -94.70
CA THR A 4 -14.79 -23.01 -93.94
C THR A 4 -14.72 -22.90 -92.46
N LEU A 5 -15.03 -21.70 -92.00
CA LEU A 5 -15.75 -21.37 -90.79
C LEU A 5 -17.15 -22.02 -90.73
N PRO A 6 -17.74 -22.12 -89.56
CA PRO A 6 -18.68 -21.11 -89.03
C PRO A 6 -18.59 -20.92 -87.50
N GLU A 7 -18.72 -19.75 -86.99
CA GLU A 7 -19.92 -18.95 -86.66
C GLU A 7 -20.71 -19.43 -85.46
N GLN A 8 -20.87 -18.47 -84.57
CA GLN A 8 -21.97 -18.21 -83.60
C GLN A 8 -22.01 -18.83 -82.22
N GLY A 9 -22.18 -17.93 -81.29
CA GLY A 9 -22.75 -18.24 -79.98
C GLY A 9 -22.55 -17.17 -78.94
N ALA A 10 -23.11 -16.00 -79.13
CA ALA A 10 -23.28 -15.00 -78.07
C ALA A 10 -24.22 -15.56 -76.98
N LYS A 11 -23.79 -15.62 -75.76
CA LYS A 11 -24.68 -15.65 -74.59
C LYS A 11 -24.18 -14.70 -73.52
N ALA A 12 -24.91 -13.61 -73.43
CA ALA A 12 -24.90 -12.74 -72.27
C ALA A 12 -25.27 -13.58 -71.00
N SER A 13 -24.41 -13.53 -69.98
CA SER A 13 -24.76 -14.06 -68.68
C SER A 13 -24.59 -12.95 -67.66
N SER A 14 -25.71 -12.52 -67.22
CA SER A 14 -26.11 -11.77 -66.05
C SER A 14 -25.02 -11.52 -64.99
N VAL A 15 -24.82 -10.23 -64.73
CA VAL A 15 -24.20 -9.69 -63.52
C VAL A 15 -25.00 -10.16 -62.32
N ASP A 16 -24.45 -11.11 -61.58
CA ASP A 16 -24.98 -11.52 -60.29
C ASP A 16 -24.51 -10.49 -59.24
N LYS A 17 -25.45 -9.64 -58.81
CA LYS A 17 -25.30 -8.75 -57.68
C LYS A 17 -25.06 -9.59 -56.44
N ASN A 18 -23.81 -9.73 -56.03
CA ASN A 18 -23.47 -10.27 -54.73
C ASN A 18 -24.13 -9.43 -53.64
N ARG A 19 -25.26 -9.91 -53.22
CA ARG A 19 -25.98 -9.48 -52.03
C ARG A 19 -25.11 -9.84 -50.83
N VAL A 20 -24.39 -8.82 -50.30
CA VAL A 20 -23.70 -8.91 -49.05
C VAL A 20 -24.76 -9.14 -47.97
N THR A 21 -25.04 -10.41 -47.69
CA THR A 21 -25.79 -10.83 -46.50
C THR A 21 -24.91 -10.56 -45.28
N SER A 22 -25.17 -9.48 -44.64
CA SER A 22 -24.61 -9.17 -43.32
C SER A 22 -25.10 -10.24 -42.31
N THR A 23 -24.22 -11.17 -41.97
CA THR A 23 -24.47 -12.26 -41.04
C THR A 23 -24.85 -11.72 -39.65
N PRO A 24 -25.92 -12.14 -39.03
CA PRO A 24 -26.40 -11.66 -37.72
C PRO A 24 -25.49 -12.01 -36.54
N THR A 25 -24.45 -12.77 -36.75
CA THR A 25 -23.44 -13.18 -35.75
C THR A 25 -22.57 -12.01 -35.25
N GLN A 26 -22.34 -11.01 -36.06
CA GLN A 26 -21.44 -9.87 -35.69
C GLN A 26 -22.07 -8.94 -34.64
N LYS A 27 -23.39 -8.78 -34.60
CA LYS A 27 -24.09 -7.93 -33.61
C LYS A 27 -24.12 -8.57 -32.21
N LYS A 28 -24.13 -9.89 -32.10
CA LYS A 28 -24.07 -10.61 -30.80
C LYS A 28 -22.68 -10.54 -30.19
N SER A 29 -21.63 -10.64 -31.00
CA SER A 29 -20.24 -10.52 -30.57
C SER A 29 -19.95 -9.10 -30.03
N LEU A 30 -20.42 -8.06 -30.71
CA LEU A 30 -20.21 -6.68 -30.26
C LEU A 30 -20.89 -6.39 -28.91
N LYS A 31 -22.10 -6.91 -28.68
CA LYS A 31 -22.80 -6.77 -27.39
C LYS A 31 -22.06 -7.48 -26.26
N LEU A 32 -21.51 -8.66 -26.49
CA LEU A 32 -20.70 -9.39 -25.52
C LEU A 32 -19.40 -8.66 -25.18
N ILE A 33 -18.73 -8.07 -26.17
CA ILE A 33 -17.52 -7.29 -25.97
C ILE A 33 -17.83 -6.02 -25.15
N LEU A 34 -18.92 -5.31 -25.48
CA LEU A 34 -19.35 -4.12 -24.71
C LEU A 34 -19.74 -4.48 -23.28
N LEU A 35 -20.41 -5.59 -23.07
CA LEU A 35 -20.77 -6.07 -21.74
C LEU A 35 -19.52 -6.43 -20.93
N SER A 36 -18.55 -7.11 -21.53
CA SER A 36 -17.25 -7.43 -20.92
C SER A 36 -16.45 -6.17 -20.53
N LEU A 37 -16.40 -5.19 -21.43
CA LEU A 37 -15.77 -3.89 -21.16
C LEU A 37 -16.46 -3.12 -20.02
N PHE A 38 -17.79 -3.17 -19.97
CA PHE A 38 -18.56 -2.57 -18.89
C PHE A 38 -18.28 -3.22 -17.53
N PHE A 39 -18.24 -4.57 -17.48
CA PHE A 39 -17.85 -5.28 -16.27
C PHE A 39 -16.42 -5.00 -15.85
N LEU A 40 -15.50 -4.92 -16.80
CA LEU A 40 -14.10 -4.54 -16.52
C LEU A 40 -14.02 -3.13 -15.92
N LEU A 41 -14.77 -2.17 -16.47
CA LEU A 41 -14.84 -0.82 -15.96
C LEU A 41 -15.42 -0.77 -14.54
N LEU A 42 -16.48 -1.56 -14.26
CA LEU A 42 -17.07 -1.66 -12.92
C LEU A 42 -16.07 -2.24 -11.91
N ILE A 43 -15.27 -3.22 -12.31
CA ILE A 43 -14.21 -3.78 -11.45
C ILE A 43 -13.16 -2.71 -11.14
N ILE A 44 -12.68 -1.97 -12.15
CA ILE A 44 -11.67 -0.91 -11.98
C ILE A 44 -12.20 0.22 -11.07
N VAL A 45 -13.44 0.66 -11.32
CA VAL A 45 -14.06 1.72 -10.50
C VAL A 45 -14.34 1.22 -9.08
N GLY A 46 -14.84 -0.01 -8.95
CA GLY A 46 -15.08 -0.66 -7.66
C GLY A 46 -13.80 -0.78 -6.84
N GLU A 47 -12.70 -1.16 -7.47
CA GLU A 47 -11.39 -1.24 -6.81
C GLU A 47 -10.89 0.14 -6.38
N HIS A 48 -11.01 1.15 -7.25
CA HIS A 48 -10.58 2.51 -6.92
C HIS A 48 -11.36 3.11 -5.75
N LEU A 49 -12.66 2.86 -5.67
CA LEU A 49 -13.50 3.27 -4.54
C LEU A 49 -13.22 2.45 -3.27
N SER A 50 -12.95 1.14 -3.40
CA SER A 50 -12.71 0.27 -2.25
C SER A 50 -11.36 0.55 -1.57
N ARG A 51 -10.34 0.92 -2.34
CA ARG A 51 -9.02 1.28 -1.81
C ARG A 51 -9.06 2.48 -0.87
N ASN A 52 -9.92 3.46 -1.16
CA ASN A 52 -9.96 4.70 -0.39
C ASN A 52 -10.87 4.64 0.84
N SER A 53 -11.82 3.69 0.89
CA SER A 53 -12.83 3.66 1.96
C SER A 53 -13.14 2.28 2.55
N LEU A 54 -13.11 1.21 1.77
CA LEU A 54 -13.55 -0.10 2.23
C LEU A 54 -12.43 -0.99 2.78
N LEU A 55 -11.25 -0.99 2.16
CA LEU A 55 -10.13 -1.82 2.60
C LEU A 55 -9.65 -1.47 4.02
N PRO A 56 -9.48 -0.19 4.41
CA PRO A 56 -9.11 0.16 5.77
C PRO A 56 -10.16 -0.27 6.80
N THR A 57 -11.45 -0.08 6.49
CA THR A 57 -12.55 -0.45 7.40
C THR A 57 -12.74 -1.97 7.51
N LEU A 58 -12.47 -2.72 6.45
CA LEU A 58 -12.49 -4.19 6.50
C LEU A 58 -11.28 -4.74 7.24
N ALA A 59 -10.09 -4.16 7.07
CA ALA A 59 -8.89 -4.57 7.77
C ALA A 59 -9.04 -4.43 9.29
N THR A 60 -9.61 -3.31 9.78
CA THR A 60 -9.86 -3.12 11.21
C THR A 60 -10.93 -4.06 11.78
N ARG A 61 -11.89 -4.51 10.96
CA ARG A 61 -12.90 -5.50 11.38
C ARG A 61 -12.37 -6.93 11.40
N VAL A 62 -11.45 -7.28 10.52
CA VAL A 62 -10.84 -8.62 10.47
C VAL A 62 -9.94 -8.88 11.67
N ASP A 63 -9.25 -7.87 12.16
CA ASP A 63 -8.41 -7.96 13.37
C ASP A 63 -9.22 -8.28 14.66
N GLY A 64 -10.51 -7.94 14.69
CA GLY A 64 -11.42 -8.26 15.82
C GLY A 64 -12.16 -9.61 15.68
N SER A 65 -12.07 -10.26 14.53
CA SER A 65 -12.83 -11.49 14.20
C SER A 65 -11.87 -12.65 14.00
N SER A 66 -11.89 -13.59 14.94
CA SER A 66 -11.09 -14.84 14.89
C SER A 66 -11.59 -15.88 13.88
N SER A 67 -12.37 -15.50 12.87
CA SER A 67 -12.85 -16.44 11.86
C SER A 67 -11.82 -16.63 10.74
N ALA A 68 -11.30 -17.83 10.60
CA ALA A 68 -10.35 -18.24 9.57
C ALA A 68 -10.85 -17.96 8.13
N ILE A 69 -12.16 -17.86 7.93
CA ILE A 69 -12.80 -17.58 6.63
C ILE A 69 -12.58 -16.11 6.24
N ALA A 70 -12.65 -15.17 7.18
CA ALA A 70 -12.45 -13.75 6.92
C ALA A 70 -10.99 -13.44 6.53
N THR A 71 -10.03 -14.07 7.19
CA THR A 71 -8.59 -13.89 6.90
C THR A 71 -8.21 -14.47 5.54
N THR A 72 -8.77 -15.62 5.15
CA THR A 72 -8.49 -16.25 3.84
C THR A 72 -9.07 -15.44 2.69
N SER A 73 -10.30 -14.94 2.84
CA SER A 73 -10.95 -14.11 1.81
C SER A 73 -10.21 -12.79 1.61
N PHE A 74 -9.76 -12.18 2.71
CA PHE A 74 -9.00 -10.94 2.67
C PHE A 74 -7.64 -11.12 1.98
N SER A 75 -6.92 -12.20 2.28
CA SER A 75 -5.63 -12.49 1.66
C SER A 75 -5.72 -12.75 0.15
N LEU A 76 -6.82 -13.34 -0.31
CA LEU A 76 -7.08 -13.53 -1.74
C LEU A 76 -7.37 -12.21 -2.45
N LEU A 77 -8.20 -11.34 -1.84
CA LEU A 77 -8.49 -10.00 -2.37
C LEU A 77 -7.21 -9.15 -2.45
N GLN A 78 -6.35 -9.23 -1.44
CA GLN A 78 -5.08 -8.50 -1.42
C GLN A 78 -4.14 -8.98 -2.53
N LYS A 79 -4.03 -10.29 -2.78
CA LYS A 79 -3.22 -10.84 -3.88
C LYS A 79 -3.76 -10.43 -5.25
N LEU A 80 -5.09 -10.41 -5.43
CA LEU A 80 -5.72 -9.96 -6.66
C LEU A 80 -5.48 -8.46 -6.89
N ASP A 81 -5.60 -7.65 -5.84
CA ASP A 81 -5.30 -6.21 -5.87
C ASP A 81 -3.85 -5.96 -6.26
N GLU A 82 -2.90 -6.70 -5.67
CA GLU A 82 -1.47 -6.59 -5.98
C GLU A 82 -1.18 -6.96 -7.44
N GLN A 83 -1.79 -8.02 -7.97
CA GLN A 83 -1.61 -8.44 -9.36
C GLN A 83 -2.24 -7.45 -10.34
N LEU A 84 -3.44 -6.95 -10.06
CA LEU A 84 -4.10 -5.92 -10.85
C LEU A 84 -3.28 -4.62 -10.86
N CYS A 85 -2.77 -4.20 -9.72
CA CYS A 85 -1.92 -3.02 -9.62
C CYS A 85 -0.60 -3.17 -10.36
N ARG A 86 0.02 -4.34 -10.32
CA ARG A 86 1.23 -4.62 -11.11
C ARG A 86 0.95 -4.54 -12.60
N ALA A 87 -0.19 -5.05 -13.07
CA ALA A 87 -0.58 -5.02 -14.47
C ALA A 87 -0.99 -3.62 -14.96
N LEU A 88 -1.63 -2.81 -14.11
CA LEU A 88 -2.16 -1.49 -14.45
C LEU A 88 -1.18 -0.35 -14.12
N GLY A 89 0.01 -0.67 -13.53
CA GLY A 89 0.98 0.35 -13.12
C GLY A 89 0.47 1.27 -12.01
N CYS A 90 -0.47 0.77 -11.18
CA CYS A 90 -0.94 1.58 -10.06
C CYS A 90 0.22 1.88 -9.10
N ILE A 91 0.27 3.09 -8.59
CA ILE A 91 1.11 3.43 -7.45
C ILE A 91 0.42 2.85 -6.22
N ASN A 92 0.99 1.79 -5.65
CA ASN A 92 0.55 1.30 -4.34
C ASN A 92 0.78 2.42 -3.33
N ARG A 93 -0.27 3.18 -3.03
CA ARG A 93 -0.25 4.12 -1.92
C ARG A 93 -0.58 3.34 -0.65
N SER A 94 0.43 3.16 0.17
CA SER A 94 0.20 2.67 1.52
C SER A 94 -0.73 3.62 2.26
N VAL A 95 -1.61 3.07 3.05
CA VAL A 95 -2.62 3.84 3.80
C VAL A 95 -1.94 4.49 5.01
N SER A 96 -2.29 5.73 5.33
CA SER A 96 -1.93 6.36 6.61
C SER A 96 -3.07 6.12 7.59
N ASP A 97 -2.84 5.27 8.59
CA ASP A 97 -3.83 4.95 9.62
C ASP A 97 -3.13 4.83 10.98
N PHE A 98 -3.58 5.62 11.96
CA PHE A 98 -3.07 5.56 13.33
C PHE A 98 -3.42 4.24 14.02
N ALA A 99 -4.62 3.71 13.78
CA ALA A 99 -5.10 2.48 14.41
C ALA A 99 -4.30 1.25 13.95
N ALA A 100 -3.59 1.38 12.82
CA ALA A 100 -2.70 0.36 12.30
C ALA A 100 -1.51 0.08 13.21
N TRP A 101 -1.10 1.05 14.01
CA TRP A 101 0.14 0.98 14.77
C TRP A 101 -0.09 0.70 16.25
N LYS A 102 0.75 -0.16 16.79
CA LYS A 102 0.84 -0.42 18.22
C LYS A 102 2.26 -0.16 18.68
N ILE A 103 2.42 0.70 19.66
CA ILE A 103 3.67 0.80 20.42
C ILE A 103 3.68 -0.39 21.38
N THR A 104 4.62 -1.32 21.19
CA THR A 104 4.71 -2.56 21.98
C THR A 104 5.60 -2.42 23.18
N SER A 105 6.68 -1.63 23.05
CA SER A 105 7.63 -1.36 24.12
C SER A 105 8.24 0.02 23.98
N VAL A 106 8.47 0.69 25.11
CA VAL A 106 9.27 1.91 25.19
C VAL A 106 10.13 1.83 26.43
N THR A 107 11.44 1.92 26.27
CA THR A 107 12.40 1.87 27.38
C THR A 107 13.44 2.96 27.22
N LEU A 108 13.64 3.74 28.27
CA LEU A 108 14.68 4.77 28.33
C LEU A 108 15.85 4.24 29.15
N SER A 109 17.03 4.17 28.55
CA SER A 109 18.26 3.77 29.23
C SER A 109 19.27 4.91 29.20
N ALA A 110 19.90 5.18 30.36
CA ALA A 110 21.01 6.10 30.43
C ALA A 110 22.27 5.44 29.84
N GLU A 111 22.88 6.04 28.84
CA GLU A 111 24.10 5.51 28.19
C GLU A 111 25.32 5.50 29.15
N ASN A 112 25.24 6.21 30.27
CA ASN A 112 26.33 6.37 31.23
C ASN A 112 26.62 5.14 32.12
N ALA A 113 25.96 3.99 31.87
CA ALA A 113 26.23 2.75 32.61
C ALA A 113 27.49 1.99 32.14
N ARG A 114 28.20 2.46 31.10
CA ARG A 114 29.48 1.90 30.69
C ARG A 114 30.63 2.76 31.24
N GLU A 115 31.31 2.18 32.19
CA GLU A 115 32.48 2.71 32.91
C GLU A 115 33.50 3.37 31.96
N GLY A 116 33.94 4.60 32.32
CA GLY A 116 35.24 5.14 31.99
C GLY A 116 35.36 6.42 31.19
N LEU A 117 34.29 7.04 30.67
CA LEU A 117 34.42 8.33 29.99
C LEU A 117 33.89 9.48 30.88
N LYS A 118 34.82 10.29 31.36
CA LYS A 118 34.57 11.47 32.21
C LYS A 118 33.92 12.68 31.50
N ASN A 119 33.38 12.49 30.31
CA ASN A 119 32.56 13.47 29.61
C ASN A 119 31.13 12.95 29.51
N ALA A 120 30.42 13.05 30.64
CA ALA A 120 28.99 12.74 30.69
C ALA A 120 28.20 13.71 29.83
N SER A 121 28.07 13.44 28.55
CA SER A 121 26.98 13.97 27.76
C SER A 121 25.70 13.41 28.36
N ASN A 122 24.69 14.25 28.65
CA ASN A 122 23.35 13.84 29.11
C ASN A 122 22.61 13.07 27.99
N GLN A 123 23.29 12.16 27.31
CA GLN A 123 22.74 11.33 26.26
C GLN A 123 22.14 10.07 26.86
N SER A 124 20.92 9.83 26.51
CA SER A 124 20.17 8.60 26.83
C SER A 124 19.68 7.99 25.54
N VAL A 125 19.49 6.70 25.56
CA VAL A 125 18.93 5.97 24.39
C VAL A 125 17.52 5.57 24.73
N LEU A 126 16.58 6.05 23.90
CA LEU A 126 15.19 5.59 23.95
C LEU A 126 15.02 4.45 22.96
N GLN A 127 14.74 3.27 23.51
CA GLN A 127 14.35 2.12 22.68
C GLN A 127 12.85 2.14 22.52
N VAL A 128 12.39 2.09 21.26
CA VAL A 128 10.98 2.07 20.91
C VAL A 128 10.72 0.89 19.99
N GLU A 129 9.72 0.10 20.30
CA GLU A 129 9.22 -0.95 19.43
C GLU A 129 7.80 -0.62 19.00
N ILE A 130 7.58 -0.64 17.69
CA ILE A 130 6.26 -0.41 17.09
C ILE A 130 5.92 -1.52 16.10
N GLN A 131 4.66 -1.88 16.02
CA GLN A 131 4.15 -2.94 15.16
C GLN A 131 3.05 -2.44 14.24
N ASN A 132 3.13 -2.80 12.96
CA ASN A 132 1.98 -2.71 12.06
C ASN A 132 1.02 -3.88 12.35
N ARG A 133 -0.18 -3.58 12.88
CA ARG A 133 -1.20 -4.58 13.23
C ARG A 133 -2.15 -4.91 12.09
N LEU A 134 -2.16 -4.13 11.03
CA LEU A 134 -3.04 -4.39 9.90
C LEU A 134 -2.48 -5.50 9.00
N ALA A 135 -3.38 -6.20 8.33
CA ALA A 135 -3.04 -7.21 7.34
C ALA A 135 -2.60 -6.61 5.97
N LEU A 136 -2.26 -5.34 5.94
CA LEU A 136 -1.84 -4.61 4.73
C LEU A 136 -0.68 -3.65 5.04
N PRO A 137 0.10 -3.24 4.02
CA PRO A 137 1.16 -2.26 4.20
C PRO A 137 0.60 -0.89 4.60
N VAL A 138 1.25 -0.26 5.59
CA VAL A 138 0.86 1.05 6.13
C VAL A 138 2.04 2.01 6.06
N LEU A 139 1.80 3.27 5.70
CA LEU A 139 2.84 4.30 5.70
C LEU A 139 3.45 4.42 7.09
N PHE A 140 4.77 4.57 7.14
CA PHE A 140 5.46 4.80 8.40
C PHE A 140 5.05 6.15 9.02
N PRO A 141 4.70 6.18 10.31
CA PRO A 141 4.40 7.41 11.01
C PRO A 141 5.67 8.12 11.44
N ASN A 142 5.56 9.40 11.74
CA ASN A 142 6.56 10.09 12.53
C ASN A 142 6.41 9.71 14.00
N LEU A 143 7.54 9.70 14.74
CA LEU A 143 7.55 9.57 16.19
C LEU A 143 7.70 10.96 16.83
N GLU A 144 6.96 11.18 17.90
CA GLU A 144 7.11 12.36 18.73
C GLU A 144 7.34 11.94 20.17
N ILE A 145 8.37 12.52 20.79
CA ILE A 145 8.76 12.25 22.16
C ILE A 145 8.64 13.58 22.90
N SER A 146 7.71 13.66 23.84
CA SER A 146 7.57 14.80 24.76
C SER A 146 8.23 14.44 26.08
N LEU A 147 9.21 15.24 26.50
CA LEU A 147 9.84 15.15 27.80
C LEU A 147 9.08 16.05 28.77
N THR A 148 8.81 15.54 29.97
CA THR A 148 8.05 16.24 31.01
C THR A 148 8.86 16.41 32.28
N ASP A 149 8.53 17.44 33.08
CA ASP A 149 9.02 17.63 34.43
C ASP A 149 8.23 16.81 35.47
N ALA A 150 8.51 17.04 36.75
CA ALA A 150 7.85 16.35 37.86
C ALA A 150 6.36 16.73 37.98
N GLU A 151 5.96 17.87 37.47
CA GLU A 151 4.59 18.38 37.40
C GLU A 151 3.84 17.94 36.14
N GLU A 152 4.44 17.02 35.33
CA GLU A 152 3.94 16.54 34.03
C GLU A 152 3.83 17.63 32.94
N SER A 153 4.44 18.80 33.15
CA SER A 153 4.49 19.86 32.16
C SER A 153 5.51 19.52 31.07
N GLU A 154 5.15 19.75 29.82
CA GLU A 154 6.05 19.49 28.70
C GLU A 154 7.20 20.52 28.67
N ILE A 155 8.43 20.03 28.71
CA ILE A 155 9.64 20.86 28.69
C ILE A 155 10.37 20.80 27.36
N LYS A 156 10.22 19.71 26.60
CA LYS A 156 10.85 19.55 25.29
C LYS A 156 10.13 18.51 24.45
N THR A 157 9.90 18.83 23.20
CA THR A 157 9.40 17.88 22.21
C THR A 157 10.45 17.61 21.15
N ILE A 158 10.68 16.33 20.86
CA ILE A 158 11.60 15.84 19.83
C ILE A 158 10.80 15.04 18.82
N ARG A 159 11.00 15.29 17.53
CA ARG A 159 10.32 14.60 16.44
C ARG A 159 11.31 13.87 15.59
N PHE A 160 10.94 12.66 15.19
CA PHE A 160 11.72 11.82 14.29
C PHE A 160 10.86 11.42 13.09
N THR A 161 11.40 11.64 11.91
CA THR A 161 10.84 11.14 10.66
C THR A 161 11.11 9.64 10.52
N PRO A 162 10.42 8.91 9.64
CA PRO A 162 10.71 7.50 9.39
C PRO A 162 12.17 7.21 9.03
N GLN A 163 12.83 8.12 8.31
CA GLN A 163 14.24 7.99 7.96
C GLN A 163 15.17 8.08 9.18
N GLU A 164 14.76 8.82 10.20
CA GLU A 164 15.58 9.04 11.40
C GLU A 164 15.37 7.95 12.45
N TRP A 165 14.18 7.36 12.52
CA TRP A 165 13.90 6.37 13.55
C TRP A 165 13.99 4.91 13.08
N LEU A 166 13.84 4.62 11.79
CA LEU A 166 14.00 3.25 11.29
C LEU A 166 15.47 2.84 11.26
N PRO A 167 15.79 1.56 11.57
CA PRO A 167 17.17 1.07 11.48
C PRO A 167 17.72 1.21 10.06
N THR A 168 18.94 1.75 9.91
CA THR A 168 19.58 1.97 8.61
C THR A 168 19.69 0.68 7.79
N ALA A 169 20.08 -0.43 8.44
CA ALA A 169 20.17 -1.73 7.76
C ALA A 169 18.85 -2.19 7.15
N TRP A 170 17.72 -1.85 7.79
CA TRP A 170 16.40 -2.14 7.23
C TRP A 170 16.09 -1.21 6.05
N GLN A 171 16.39 0.08 6.14
CA GLN A 171 16.20 1.06 5.07
C GLN A 171 16.99 0.69 3.82
N ASP A 172 18.25 0.25 3.98
CA ASP A 172 19.13 -0.15 2.88
C ASP A 172 18.57 -1.34 2.09
N SER A 173 17.88 -2.26 2.78
CA SER A 173 17.23 -3.41 2.14
C SER A 173 15.86 -3.06 1.53
N HIS A 174 15.29 -1.89 1.86
CA HIS A 174 13.97 -1.44 1.41
C HIS A 174 13.99 0.00 0.89
N PRO A 175 14.69 0.29 -0.24
CA PRO A 175 14.93 1.67 -0.68
C PRO A 175 13.66 2.49 -0.94
N ASP A 176 12.56 1.84 -1.24
CA ASP A 176 11.25 2.46 -1.51
C ASP A 176 10.31 2.48 -0.30
N PHE A 177 10.81 2.27 0.92
CA PHE A 177 10.01 2.05 2.13
C PHE A 177 9.01 3.20 2.43
N LEU A 178 9.36 4.43 2.14
CA LEU A 178 8.47 5.58 2.32
C LEU A 178 7.21 5.52 1.45
N ARG A 179 7.31 4.84 0.32
CA ARG A 179 6.21 4.67 -0.62
C ARG A 179 5.47 3.36 -0.40
N GLN A 180 6.21 2.28 -0.13
CA GLN A 180 5.65 0.95 0.08
C GLN A 180 5.03 0.78 1.46
N GLY A 181 5.56 1.51 2.46
CA GLY A 181 5.13 1.40 3.85
C GLY A 181 5.66 0.16 4.55
N ALA A 182 5.25 0.02 5.79
CA ALA A 182 5.59 -1.11 6.67
C ALA A 182 4.81 -2.36 6.26
N PRO A 183 5.45 -3.50 6.06
CA PRO A 183 4.77 -4.77 5.85
C PRO A 183 3.80 -5.12 6.99
N SER A 184 2.82 -5.97 6.66
CA SER A 184 1.84 -6.47 7.63
C SER A 184 2.50 -7.24 8.77
N GLY A 185 2.13 -6.94 10.01
CA GLY A 185 2.55 -7.67 11.20
C GLY A 185 3.99 -7.47 11.64
N GLU A 186 4.78 -6.71 10.88
CA GLU A 186 6.20 -6.51 11.19
C GLU A 186 6.41 -5.60 12.40
N ILE A 187 7.41 -5.95 13.22
CA ILE A 187 7.83 -5.20 14.40
C ILE A 187 9.12 -4.47 14.07
N PHE A 188 9.15 -3.18 14.35
CA PHE A 188 10.30 -2.32 14.17
C PHE A 188 10.84 -1.91 15.55
N SER A 189 12.12 -2.18 15.79
CA SER A 189 12.82 -1.78 17.00
C SER A 189 13.85 -0.71 16.64
N SER A 190 13.79 0.40 17.35
CA SER A 190 14.64 1.58 17.12
C SER A 190 15.31 2.02 18.41
N ALA A 191 16.57 2.42 18.30
CA ALA A 191 17.35 2.99 19.39
C ALA A 191 17.67 4.46 19.08
N LEU A 192 16.98 5.37 19.73
CA LEU A 192 17.02 6.80 19.45
C LEU A 192 17.86 7.54 20.49
N PRO A 193 18.97 8.18 20.10
CA PRO A 193 19.74 9.01 21.01
C PRO A 193 18.94 10.27 21.32
N ILE A 194 18.70 10.52 22.60
CA ILE A 194 18.02 11.73 23.08
C ILE A 194 18.82 12.43 24.16
N SER A 195 18.80 13.76 24.13
CA SER A 195 19.41 14.56 25.20
C SER A 195 18.35 14.91 26.23
N LEU A 196 18.55 14.47 27.46
CA LEU A 196 17.64 14.74 28.57
C LEU A 196 18.00 16.04 29.26
N PRO A 197 17.06 17.00 29.38
CA PRO A 197 17.21 18.15 30.27
C PRO A 197 17.36 17.71 31.74
N GLN A 198 18.04 18.50 32.56
CA GLN A 198 18.28 18.12 33.97
C GLN A 198 16.98 17.98 34.81
N ASN A 199 15.94 18.71 34.40
CA ASN A 199 14.62 18.68 35.04
C ASN A 199 13.66 17.68 34.43
N ALA A 200 14.11 16.85 33.49
CA ALA A 200 13.26 15.81 32.92
C ALA A 200 12.99 14.70 33.92
N ALA A 201 11.70 14.48 34.24
CA ALA A 201 11.22 13.46 35.15
C ALA A 201 10.41 12.36 34.46
N GLY A 202 9.87 12.66 33.26
CA GLY A 202 9.06 11.72 32.50
C GLY A 202 9.18 11.91 31.01
N TYR A 203 8.58 10.97 30.27
CA TYR A 203 8.47 11.09 28.82
C TYR A 203 7.17 10.45 28.31
N ARG A 204 6.69 10.96 27.18
CA ARG A 204 5.56 10.40 26.42
C ARG A 204 6.00 10.16 25.00
N VAL A 205 5.61 9.03 24.43
CA VAL A 205 5.87 8.70 23.03
C VAL A 205 4.55 8.59 22.30
N ARG A 206 4.43 9.29 21.19
CA ARG A 206 3.28 9.19 20.29
C ARG A 206 3.73 9.10 18.84
N ILE A 207 2.88 8.53 18.03
CA ILE A 207 3.02 8.49 16.58
C ILE A 207 2.09 9.53 15.96
N PHE A 208 2.48 10.11 14.84
CA PHE A 208 1.63 11.04 14.10
C PHE A 208 1.95 11.02 12.61
N TYR A 209 0.99 11.44 11.81
CA TYR A 209 1.22 11.75 10.40
C TYR A 209 1.15 13.26 10.24
N PRO A 210 2.10 13.88 9.49
CA PRO A 210 2.03 15.32 9.23
C PRO A 210 0.75 15.62 8.45
N GLU A 211 0.10 16.73 8.78
CA GLU A 211 -1.00 17.25 8.00
C GLU A 211 -0.51 17.60 6.59
N LYS A 212 -1.33 17.27 5.59
CA LYS A 212 -1.01 17.52 4.17
C LYS A 212 -1.38 18.92 3.77
#